data_b51c1ef3447c33fa94e82862c05b1722
#
_entry.id   b51c1ef3447c33fa94e82862c05b1722
#
_cell.length_a   1.000
_cell.length_b   1.000
_cell.length_c   1.000
_cell.angle_alpha   90.00
_cell.angle_beta   90.00
_cell.angle_gamma   90.00
#
_symmetry.space_group_name_H-M   'P 1'
#
loop_
_entity.id
_entity.type
_entity.pdbx_description
1 polymer ?
#
loop_
_entity_poly.entity_id
_entity_poly.type
_entity_poly.pdbx_seq_one_letter_code
_entity_poly.pdbx_strand_id
1 'polypeptide(L)'
;MTSFKSALSLVAVALVIAAITVSSSPISSEEDYSPETFAVNKSNNLVVGNRQYGDKIIYSENIEEKFLITGKKLILNRTILAPNNYVITQVRALDKITDGTGAEPIVTGGGPDLTWVSLRFKSQRWHGIYFIVEVYARPR
;
A
#
# COMPACT_ATOMS: atom_id res chain seq x y z
N MET A 1 -28.92 -38.87 61.83
CA MET A 1 -27.51 -38.65 61.63
C MET A 1 -27.13 -38.31 60.16
N THR A 2 -28.08 -38.36 59.27
CA THR A 2 -27.85 -38.13 57.83
C THR A 2 -28.18 -36.71 57.36
N SER A 3 -28.76 -35.84 58.16
CA SER A 3 -29.13 -34.48 57.79
C SER A 3 -27.99 -33.44 57.89
N PHE A 4 -26.92 -33.76 58.56
CA PHE A 4 -25.80 -32.81 58.75
C PHE A 4 -24.90 -32.72 57.57
N LYS A 5 -24.85 -33.71 56.70
CA LYS A 5 -23.99 -33.71 55.52
C LYS A 5 -24.56 -32.91 54.38
N SER A 6 -25.82 -32.69 54.27
CA SER A 6 -26.47 -31.93 53.22
C SER A 6 -26.34 -30.41 53.43
N ALA A 7 -26.30 -29.95 54.65
CA ALA A 7 -26.11 -28.52 54.93
C ALA A 7 -24.71 -28.03 54.63
N LEU A 8 -23.70 -28.86 54.80
CA LEU A 8 -22.32 -28.54 54.46
C LEU A 8 -22.07 -28.43 52.95
N SER A 9 -22.77 -29.20 52.13
CA SER A 9 -22.61 -29.11 50.67
C SER A 9 -23.24 -27.85 50.10
N LEU A 10 -24.32 -27.34 50.66
CA LEU A 10 -24.96 -26.10 50.25
C LEU A 10 -24.07 -24.86 50.51
N VAL A 11 -23.38 -24.85 51.62
CA VAL A 11 -22.45 -23.77 51.99
C VAL A 11 -21.23 -23.76 51.03
N ALA A 12 -20.73 -24.91 50.64
CA ALA A 12 -19.62 -25.01 49.68
C ALA A 12 -20.00 -24.51 48.29
N VAL A 13 -21.22 -24.74 47.83
CA VAL A 13 -21.72 -24.25 46.55
C VAL A 13 -21.85 -22.72 46.56
N ALA A 14 -22.31 -22.13 47.64
CA ALA A 14 -22.40 -20.67 47.77
C ALA A 14 -21.03 -19.99 47.72
N LEU A 15 -20.02 -20.60 48.32
CA LEU A 15 -18.63 -20.09 48.26
C LEU A 15 -18.04 -20.13 46.84
N VAL A 16 -18.34 -21.16 46.09
CA VAL A 16 -17.87 -21.27 44.67
C VAL A 16 -18.51 -20.21 43.81
N ILE A 17 -19.79 -19.90 44.00
CA ILE A 17 -20.46 -18.82 43.23
C ILE A 17 -19.88 -17.46 43.57
N ALA A 18 -19.55 -17.18 44.82
CA ALA A 18 -18.90 -15.93 45.21
C ALA A 18 -17.50 -15.79 44.63
N ALA A 19 -16.75 -16.86 44.49
CA ALA A 19 -15.43 -16.84 43.86
C ALA A 19 -15.49 -16.53 42.34
N ILE A 20 -16.52 -17.01 41.65
CA ILE A 20 -16.73 -16.75 40.23
C ILE A 20 -17.07 -15.27 39.99
N THR A 21 -17.85 -14.64 40.85
CA THR A 21 -18.18 -13.22 40.72
C THR A 21 -17.00 -12.30 40.98
N VAL A 22 -16.03 -12.69 41.79
CA VAL A 22 -14.80 -11.92 42.03
C VAL A 22 -13.81 -12.02 40.83
N SER A 23 -13.82 -13.15 40.12
CA SER A 23 -12.96 -13.34 38.97
C SER A 23 -13.40 -12.56 37.72
N SER A 24 -14.60 -12.02 37.73
CA SER A 24 -15.07 -11.09 36.68
C SER A 24 -14.74 -9.63 36.99
N SER A 25 -13.76 -9.37 37.82
CA SER A 25 -13.20 -8.03 37.93
C SER A 25 -12.91 -7.53 36.50
N PRO A 26 -13.28 -6.30 36.18
CA PRO A 26 -12.96 -5.78 34.88
C PRO A 26 -11.47 -5.96 34.66
N ILE A 27 -11.14 -6.74 33.70
CA ILE A 27 -9.88 -6.57 33.01
C ILE A 27 -9.96 -5.12 32.52
N SER A 28 -9.44 -4.21 33.31
CA SER A 28 -8.88 -3.03 32.68
C SER A 28 -7.75 -3.58 31.83
N SER A 29 -8.09 -4.12 30.68
CA SER A 29 -7.20 -4.04 29.59
C SER A 29 -6.99 -2.54 29.39
N GLU A 30 -6.05 -1.98 30.11
CA GLU A 30 -5.23 -0.98 29.51
C GLU A 30 -4.69 -1.73 28.29
N GLU A 31 -5.49 -1.75 27.21
CA GLU A 31 -4.92 -1.86 25.90
C GLU A 31 -3.88 -0.76 25.91
N ASP A 32 -2.64 -1.16 26.05
CA ASP A 32 -1.50 -0.33 25.68
C ASP A 32 -1.78 0.03 24.23
N TYR A 33 -2.59 1.09 24.05
CA TYR A 33 -2.79 1.76 22.79
C TYR A 33 -1.46 2.47 22.52
N SER A 34 -0.51 1.65 22.17
CA SER A 34 0.65 2.13 21.43
C SER A 34 0.05 2.69 20.14
N PRO A 35 0.06 4.01 19.93
CA PRO A 35 -0.34 4.54 18.65
C PRO A 35 0.59 3.88 17.64
N GLU A 36 0.06 2.93 16.87
CA GLU A 36 0.76 2.45 15.70
C GLU A 36 1.08 3.70 14.90
N THR A 37 2.32 4.10 14.95
CA THR A 37 2.82 5.13 14.06
C THR A 37 2.73 4.54 12.68
N PHE A 38 1.59 4.74 12.02
CA PHE A 38 1.44 4.41 10.61
C PHE A 38 2.55 5.14 9.88
N ALA A 39 3.52 4.39 9.39
CA ALA A 39 4.56 4.95 8.57
C ALA A 39 3.89 5.68 7.40
N VAL A 40 4.02 7.00 7.38
CA VAL A 40 3.45 7.82 6.30
C VAL A 40 4.15 7.39 5.01
N ASN A 41 3.37 6.82 4.11
CA ASN A 41 3.87 6.47 2.78
C ASN A 41 4.16 7.77 2.01
N LYS A 42 5.43 8.03 1.74
CA LYS A 42 5.92 9.21 1.01
C LYS A 42 6.36 8.83 -0.42
N SER A 43 5.68 7.91 -1.04
CA SER A 43 5.95 7.52 -2.44
C SER A 43 5.55 8.63 -3.41
N ASN A 44 6.36 8.80 -4.44
CA ASN A 44 6.09 9.73 -5.55
C ASN A 44 5.32 9.01 -6.67
N ASN A 45 4.14 8.53 -6.38
CA ASN A 45 3.31 7.86 -7.36
C ASN A 45 2.73 8.84 -8.38
N LEU A 46 2.71 8.43 -9.64
CA LEU A 46 2.00 9.13 -10.72
C LEU A 46 0.87 8.24 -11.24
N VAL A 47 -0.34 8.75 -11.24
CA VAL A 47 -1.50 8.10 -11.86
C VAL A 47 -2.24 9.14 -12.69
N VAL A 48 -2.33 8.90 -13.99
CA VAL A 48 -2.99 9.80 -14.95
C VAL A 48 -4.06 9.03 -15.73
N GLY A 49 -5.23 9.59 -15.84
CA GLY A 49 -6.40 8.94 -16.44
C GLY A 49 -7.09 7.98 -15.50
N ASN A 50 -8.06 7.25 -16.03
CA ASN A 50 -8.90 6.32 -15.28
C ASN A 50 -9.05 5.00 -16.02
N ARG A 51 -9.16 3.91 -15.27
CA ARG A 51 -9.51 2.61 -15.82
C ARG A 51 -10.89 2.68 -16.45
N GLN A 52 -11.05 2.06 -17.60
CA GLN A 52 -12.29 2.01 -18.35
C GLN A 52 -12.66 0.56 -18.68
N TYR A 53 -13.96 0.32 -18.91
CA TYR A 53 -14.41 -1.00 -19.31
C TYR A 53 -13.74 -1.46 -20.60
N GLY A 54 -13.25 -2.69 -20.62
CA GLY A 54 -12.56 -3.28 -21.77
C GLY A 54 -11.10 -2.86 -21.93
N ASP A 55 -10.54 -2.05 -21.03
CA ASP A 55 -9.12 -1.76 -21.06
C ASP A 55 -8.29 -2.92 -20.52
N LYS A 56 -7.06 -3.02 -21.02
CA LYS A 56 -6.08 -4.00 -20.59
C LYS A 56 -4.69 -3.37 -20.48
N ILE A 57 -3.82 -4.03 -19.76
CA ILE A 57 -2.41 -3.65 -19.68
C ILE A 57 -1.78 -3.90 -21.06
N ILE A 58 -1.24 -2.85 -21.66
CA ILE A 58 -0.48 -2.92 -22.92
C ILE A 58 1.04 -2.82 -22.68
N TYR A 59 1.43 -2.34 -21.52
CA TYR A 59 2.83 -2.19 -21.13
C TYR A 59 2.97 -2.34 -19.62
N SER A 60 3.99 -3.08 -19.21
CA SER A 60 4.40 -3.21 -17.80
C SER A 60 5.90 -3.35 -17.73
N GLU A 61 6.55 -2.47 -16.97
CA GLU A 61 8.00 -2.47 -16.76
C GLU A 61 8.33 -2.26 -15.28
N ASN A 62 9.26 -3.03 -14.78
CA ASN A 62 9.88 -2.80 -13.48
C ASN A 62 11.21 -2.07 -13.71
N ILE A 63 11.26 -0.78 -13.38
CA ILE A 63 12.44 0.07 -13.53
C ILE A 63 13.28 -0.04 -12.26
N GLU A 64 14.55 -0.40 -12.42
CA GLU A 64 15.53 -0.50 -11.35
C GLU A 64 16.86 0.13 -11.80
N GLU A 65 17.02 1.41 -11.55
CA GLU A 65 18.26 2.13 -11.84
C GLU A 65 18.95 2.58 -10.54
N LYS A 66 20.14 2.08 -10.32
CA LYS A 66 20.93 2.42 -9.13
C LYS A 66 21.46 3.85 -9.22
N PHE A 67 21.72 4.46 -8.08
CA PHE A 67 22.32 5.80 -8.04
C PHE A 67 23.74 5.82 -8.63
N LEU A 68 24.13 6.99 -9.13
CA LEU A 68 25.49 7.22 -9.62
C LEU A 68 26.44 7.56 -8.45
N ILE A 69 27.61 6.93 -8.42
CA ILE A 69 28.66 7.19 -7.42
C ILE A 69 29.10 8.66 -7.43
N THR A 70 28.92 9.36 -8.54
CA THR A 70 29.21 10.79 -8.66
C THR A 70 28.20 11.68 -7.94
N GLY A 71 27.11 11.14 -7.41
CA GLY A 71 26.04 11.89 -6.77
C GLY A 71 25.20 12.75 -7.73
N LYS A 72 25.36 12.57 -9.03
CA LYS A 72 24.53 13.24 -10.02
C LYS A 72 23.12 12.65 -10.05
N LYS A 73 22.15 13.48 -10.41
CA LYS A 73 20.79 13.03 -10.63
C LYS A 73 20.71 12.16 -11.89
N LEU A 74 19.96 11.06 -11.80
CA LEU A 74 19.60 10.25 -12.97
C LEU A 74 18.37 10.86 -13.65
N ILE A 75 18.37 10.85 -14.96
CA ILE A 75 17.21 11.18 -15.78
C ILE A 75 16.95 10.00 -16.71
N LEU A 76 15.77 9.42 -16.59
CA LEU A 76 15.33 8.32 -17.41
C LEU A 76 14.07 8.71 -18.17
N ASN A 77 14.06 8.49 -19.48
CA ASN A 77 12.88 8.72 -20.31
C ASN A 77 12.34 7.40 -20.85
N ARG A 78 11.03 7.30 -20.92
CA ARG A 78 10.30 6.17 -21.52
C ARG A 78 9.21 6.70 -22.42
N THR A 79 9.15 6.23 -23.65
CA THR A 79 8.03 6.47 -24.56
C THR A 79 7.35 5.14 -24.87
N ILE A 80 6.06 5.06 -24.61
CA ILE A 80 5.23 3.88 -24.78
C ILE A 80 4.20 4.17 -25.85
N LEU A 81 4.11 3.28 -26.85
CA LEU A 81 3.14 3.34 -27.93
C LEU A 81 2.03 2.30 -27.69
N ALA A 82 0.78 2.72 -27.82
CA ALA A 82 -0.33 1.79 -27.84
C ALA A 82 -0.34 0.98 -29.14
N PRO A 83 -0.82 -0.27 -29.12
CA PRO A 83 -1.05 -1.02 -30.35
C PRO A 83 -2.01 -0.30 -31.29
N ASN A 84 -1.99 -0.67 -32.59
CA ASN A 84 -2.92 -0.13 -33.57
C ASN A 84 -4.38 -0.28 -33.11
N ASN A 85 -5.18 0.75 -33.32
CA ASN A 85 -6.59 0.82 -32.90
C ASN A 85 -6.83 0.82 -31.39
N TYR A 86 -5.82 1.12 -30.57
CA TYR A 86 -5.95 1.30 -29.14
C TYR A 86 -5.73 2.76 -28.74
N VAL A 87 -6.40 3.17 -27.68
CA VAL A 87 -6.17 4.43 -27.00
C VAL A 87 -5.85 4.18 -25.54
N ILE A 88 -4.89 4.95 -24.99
CA ILE A 88 -4.50 4.86 -23.60
C ILE A 88 -5.65 5.34 -22.72
N THR A 89 -5.94 4.61 -21.66
CA THR A 89 -6.95 4.96 -20.66
C THR A 89 -6.33 5.43 -19.36
N GLN A 90 -5.29 4.73 -18.90
CA GLN A 90 -4.58 5.10 -17.65
C GLN A 90 -3.11 4.79 -17.76
N VAL A 91 -2.30 5.67 -17.18
CA VAL A 91 -0.86 5.51 -16.99
C VAL A 91 -0.58 5.52 -15.50
N ARG A 92 0.14 4.53 -15.01
CA ARG A 92 0.57 4.42 -13.61
C ARG A 92 2.08 4.27 -13.55
N ALA A 93 2.71 5.08 -12.72
CA ALA A 93 4.09 4.90 -12.32
C ALA A 93 4.11 4.85 -10.79
N LEU A 94 4.31 3.67 -10.24
CA LEU A 94 4.27 3.42 -8.81
C LEU A 94 5.69 3.37 -8.25
N ASP A 95 5.98 4.30 -7.37
CA ASP A 95 7.28 4.41 -6.72
C ASP A 95 7.46 3.26 -5.71
N LYS A 96 8.53 2.52 -5.82
CA LYS A 96 8.90 1.44 -4.89
C LYS A 96 9.60 1.97 -3.62
N ILE A 97 9.99 3.25 -3.62
CA ILE A 97 10.60 3.91 -2.49
C ILE A 97 9.52 4.67 -1.72
N THR A 98 9.38 4.38 -0.43
CA THR A 98 8.28 4.90 0.41
C THR A 98 8.72 5.89 1.46
N ASP A 99 10.00 6.24 1.50
CA ASP A 99 10.61 7.13 2.50
C ASP A 99 10.71 8.61 2.06
N GLY A 100 10.26 8.92 0.83
CA GLY A 100 10.33 10.27 0.25
C GLY A 100 11.59 10.55 -0.56
N THR A 101 12.50 9.60 -0.68
CA THR A 101 13.74 9.74 -1.47
C THR A 101 13.62 9.21 -2.90
N GLY A 102 12.43 8.76 -3.28
CA GLY A 102 12.13 8.29 -4.64
C GLY A 102 12.30 9.35 -5.71
N ALA A 103 12.39 8.90 -6.95
CA ALA A 103 12.45 9.80 -8.11
C ALA A 103 11.10 10.48 -8.35
N GLU A 104 11.12 11.57 -9.10
CA GLU A 104 9.94 12.31 -9.54
C GLU A 104 9.53 11.85 -10.93
N PRO A 105 8.35 11.21 -11.09
CA PRO A 105 7.82 10.85 -12.39
C PRO A 105 6.97 11.99 -12.96
N ILE A 106 7.12 12.30 -14.23
CA ILE A 106 6.26 13.27 -14.92
C ILE A 106 5.90 12.77 -16.32
N VAL A 107 4.70 13.13 -16.78
CA VAL A 107 4.30 12.96 -18.17
C VAL A 107 4.86 14.14 -18.97
N THR A 108 5.71 13.87 -19.97
CA THR A 108 6.30 14.89 -20.84
C THR A 108 5.56 15.05 -22.15
N GLY A 109 4.67 14.11 -22.48
CA GLY A 109 3.83 14.18 -23.67
C GLY A 109 2.90 12.99 -23.78
N GLY A 110 1.86 13.11 -24.61
CA GLY A 110 0.88 12.07 -24.77
C GLY A 110 0.01 11.83 -23.53
N GLY A 111 -0.50 10.62 -23.39
CA GLY A 111 -1.29 10.20 -22.22
C GLY A 111 -2.66 9.68 -22.57
N PRO A 112 -3.63 9.73 -21.62
CA PRO A 112 -4.98 9.26 -21.84
C PRO A 112 -5.65 9.86 -23.07
N ASP A 113 -6.49 9.06 -23.74
CA ASP A 113 -7.18 9.35 -25.01
C ASP A 113 -6.25 9.47 -26.25
N LEU A 114 -4.95 9.34 -26.07
CA LEU A 114 -3.96 9.31 -27.14
C LEU A 114 -3.39 7.90 -27.34
N THR A 115 -2.59 7.75 -28.38
CA THR A 115 -1.99 6.45 -28.76
C THR A 115 -0.58 6.28 -28.22
N TRP A 116 -0.09 7.24 -27.47
CA TRP A 116 1.27 7.23 -26.93
C TRP A 116 1.36 8.02 -25.64
N VAL A 117 2.39 7.75 -24.85
CA VAL A 117 2.77 8.53 -23.67
C VAL A 117 4.27 8.54 -23.50
N SER A 118 4.80 9.68 -23.12
CA SER A 118 6.20 9.83 -22.70
C SER A 118 6.29 10.20 -21.24
N LEU A 119 7.11 9.45 -20.52
CA LEU A 119 7.39 9.63 -19.10
C LEU A 119 8.85 10.00 -18.89
N ARG A 120 9.11 10.89 -17.96
CA ARG A 120 10.44 11.19 -17.47
C ARG A 120 10.50 10.97 -15.96
N PHE A 121 11.55 10.28 -15.53
CA PHE A 121 11.87 10.05 -14.13
C PHE A 121 13.15 10.80 -13.80
N LYS A 122 13.15 11.59 -12.74
CA LYS A 122 14.31 12.35 -12.28
C LYS A 122 14.62 11.96 -10.85
N SER A 123 15.77 11.32 -10.61
CA SER A 123 16.16 10.93 -9.27
C SER A 123 16.59 12.12 -8.42
N GLN A 124 16.60 11.93 -7.12
CA GLN A 124 17.33 12.79 -6.20
C GLN A 124 18.83 12.46 -6.28
N ARG A 125 19.68 13.35 -5.78
CA ARG A 125 21.12 13.09 -5.68
C ARG A 125 21.37 11.91 -4.76
N TRP A 126 22.28 11.02 -5.15
CA TRP A 126 22.64 9.81 -4.40
C TRP A 126 21.52 8.77 -4.30
N HIS A 127 20.42 8.94 -5.04
CA HIS A 127 19.30 8.01 -5.07
C HIS A 127 19.05 7.47 -6.48
N GLY A 128 18.50 6.26 -6.53
CA GLY A 128 18.15 5.58 -7.77
C GLY A 128 16.73 5.89 -8.24
N ILE A 129 16.29 5.15 -9.25
CA ILE A 129 14.93 5.20 -9.81
C ILE A 129 14.36 3.80 -9.73
N TYR A 130 13.31 3.60 -8.93
CA TYR A 130 12.68 2.31 -8.70
C TYR A 130 11.17 2.45 -8.83
N PHE A 131 10.64 2.03 -9.97
CA PHE A 131 9.23 2.17 -10.31
C PHE A 131 8.65 0.92 -10.92
N ILE A 132 7.35 0.71 -10.73
CA ILE A 132 6.53 -0.16 -11.55
C ILE A 132 5.72 0.74 -12.46
N VAL A 133 5.93 0.64 -13.78
CA VAL A 133 5.20 1.40 -14.79
C VAL A 133 4.19 0.50 -15.47
N GLU A 134 2.95 0.91 -15.51
CA GLU A 134 1.85 0.21 -16.18
C GLU A 134 1.08 1.17 -17.05
N VAL A 135 0.78 0.77 -18.27
CA VAL A 135 -0.06 1.52 -19.19
C VAL A 135 -1.24 0.66 -19.61
N TYR A 136 -2.42 1.21 -19.44
CA TYR A 136 -3.69 0.59 -19.80
C TYR A 136 -4.25 1.27 -21.03
N ALA A 137 -4.81 0.47 -21.93
CA ALA A 137 -5.45 0.96 -23.14
C ALA A 137 -6.66 0.09 -23.51
N ARG A 138 -7.59 0.66 -24.24
CA ARG A 138 -8.77 -0.01 -24.78
C ARG A 138 -8.81 0.10 -26.30
N PRO A 139 -9.49 -0.80 -27.01
CA PRO A 139 -9.81 -0.61 -28.43
C PRO A 139 -10.60 0.70 -28.66
N ARG A 140 -10.40 1.33 -29.79
CA ARG A 140 -11.22 2.46 -30.26
C ARG A 140 -12.61 2.00 -30.65
#